data_a64f1d03cf103eca5d885303790596a3
#
_entry.id   a64f1d03cf103eca5d885303790596a3
#
_cell.length_a   1.000
_cell.length_b   1.000
_cell.length_c   1.000
_cell.angle_alpha   90.00
_cell.angle_beta   90.00
_cell.angle_gamma   90.00
#
_symmetry.space_group_name_H-M   'P 1'
#
loop_
_entity.id
_entity.type
_entity.pdbx_description
1 polymer ?
#
loop_
_entity_poly.entity_id
_entity_poly.type
_entity_poly.pdbx_seq_one_letter_code
_entity_poly.pdbx_strand_id
1 'polypeptide(L)'
;MQLWHVGRVSHEMVQPDGQQPVAPSALKGEGAQCFVEFEDGTAGQHPTSTPRALETDEIPGIVEDYRQAAERAKRAGFDMVEVHAANAYLLNQFLATGTNKRTDQYGGSLENRARFPLEVVDAVIDVYGADRVGIRMTPFIELFGLTDDEPEAMAFYMAEQLSKRGLAYLHLNEPNWAGGDITFPDGFREQMRERFSGSLIYCGNYDAERAEARIGENTTDAVAFGRPYIANPDLPERFRVNAPLTEPNHETFYGGDEKGYTDYPFMDNGYDRIQ
;
A
#
# COMPACT_ATOMS: atom_id res chain seq x y z
N MET A 1 -11.23 0.44 -4.66
CA MET A 1 -10.63 1.74 -4.25
C MET A 1 -9.62 1.50 -3.15
N GLN A 2 -8.43 2.14 -3.21
CA GLN A 2 -7.47 2.09 -2.09
C GLN A 2 -7.62 3.36 -1.23
N LEU A 3 -7.77 3.19 0.08
CA LEU A 3 -7.88 4.27 1.07
C LEU A 3 -6.50 4.55 1.65
N TRP A 4 -6.04 5.81 1.55
CA TRP A 4 -4.64 6.12 1.74
C TRP A 4 -4.42 7.46 2.44
N HIS A 5 -3.48 7.48 3.40
CA HIS A 5 -2.96 8.67 4.07
C HIS A 5 -1.43 8.63 4.08
N VAL A 6 -0.81 9.65 3.50
CA VAL A 6 0.65 9.67 3.26
C VAL A 6 1.50 9.85 4.52
N GLY A 7 0.92 10.33 5.62
CA GLY A 7 1.66 10.61 6.85
C GLY A 7 2.77 11.64 6.63
N ARG A 8 3.99 11.33 7.09
CA ARG A 8 5.18 12.20 6.96
C ARG A 8 5.71 12.36 5.53
N VAL A 9 5.20 11.59 4.55
CA VAL A 9 5.62 11.71 3.15
C VAL A 9 4.78 12.79 2.48
N SER A 10 4.91 14.03 2.94
CA SER A 10 4.16 15.20 2.47
C SER A 10 4.94 16.48 2.72
N HIS A 11 4.40 17.61 2.25
CA HIS A 11 4.97 18.94 2.41
C HIS A 11 3.88 19.89 2.93
N GLU A 12 4.28 20.90 3.72
CA GLU A 12 3.34 21.89 4.29
C GLU A 12 2.53 22.62 3.22
N MET A 13 3.11 22.87 2.04
CA MET A 13 2.43 23.52 0.91
C MET A 13 1.25 22.73 0.35
N VAL A 14 1.17 21.42 0.60
CA VAL A 14 0.04 20.58 0.16
C VAL A 14 -0.86 20.16 1.32
N GLN A 15 -0.66 20.77 2.49
CA GLN A 15 -1.53 20.59 3.64
C GLN A 15 -2.50 21.77 3.79
N PRO A 16 -3.72 21.54 4.32
CA PRO A 16 -4.63 22.63 4.65
C PRO A 16 -3.94 23.70 5.53
N ASP A 17 -4.10 24.96 5.17
CA ASP A 17 -3.56 26.12 5.92
C ASP A 17 -2.04 26.09 6.14
N GLY A 18 -1.28 25.39 5.31
CA GLY A 18 0.18 25.28 5.42
C GLY A 18 0.66 24.56 6.68
N GLN A 19 -0.16 23.69 7.26
CA GLN A 19 0.19 22.97 8.47
C GLN A 19 1.27 21.92 8.20
N GLN A 20 1.94 21.46 9.28
CA GLN A 20 2.88 20.35 9.17
C GLN A 20 2.15 19.04 8.85
N PRO A 21 2.73 18.16 8.02
CA PRO A 21 2.27 16.78 7.91
C PRO A 21 2.23 16.09 9.27
N VAL A 22 1.42 15.06 9.40
CA VAL A 22 1.30 14.30 10.64
C VAL A 22 1.96 12.93 10.54
N ALA A 23 2.45 12.42 11.68
CA ALA A 23 3.08 11.11 11.79
C ALA A 23 2.92 10.56 13.22
N PRO A 24 3.26 9.29 13.50
CA PRO A 24 3.29 8.80 14.89
C PRO A 24 4.29 9.56 15.76
N SER A 25 5.38 10.05 15.19
CA SER A 25 6.44 10.81 15.86
C SER A 25 7.00 11.88 14.91
N ALA A 26 7.54 12.97 15.44
CA ALA A 26 8.07 14.11 14.67
C ALA A 26 9.43 13.77 13.99
N LEU A 27 9.45 12.71 13.18
CA LEU A 27 10.61 12.20 12.46
C LEU A 27 10.43 12.39 10.96
N LYS A 28 11.29 13.21 10.34
CA LYS A 28 11.27 13.46 8.89
C LYS A 28 11.53 12.18 8.10
N GLY A 29 10.89 12.04 6.95
CA GLY A 29 11.18 10.97 5.98
C GLY A 29 12.51 11.23 5.27
N GLU A 30 13.52 10.38 5.48
CA GLU A 30 14.84 10.53 4.86
C GLU A 30 14.77 10.27 3.35
N GLY A 31 15.21 11.25 2.54
CA GLY A 31 15.18 11.15 1.08
C GLY A 31 13.78 11.17 0.46
N ALA A 32 12.72 11.27 1.27
CA ALA A 32 11.36 11.38 0.77
C ALA A 32 11.13 12.73 0.06
N GLN A 33 10.41 12.67 -1.05
CA GLN A 33 10.01 13.85 -1.83
C GLN A 33 8.49 13.87 -2.00
N CYS A 34 7.97 15.07 -2.21
CA CYS A 34 6.57 15.33 -2.51
C CYS A 34 6.51 16.31 -3.68
N PHE A 35 5.57 16.10 -4.60
CA PHE A 35 5.32 17.07 -5.67
C PHE A 35 4.62 18.29 -5.06
N VAL A 36 5.19 19.47 -5.29
CA VAL A 36 4.70 20.75 -4.78
C VAL A 36 4.57 21.72 -5.95
N GLU A 37 3.49 22.47 -5.99
CA GLU A 37 3.28 23.61 -6.85
C GLU A 37 3.29 24.88 -5.98
N PHE A 38 4.16 25.82 -6.30
CA PHE A 38 4.32 27.08 -5.57
C PHE A 38 3.45 28.18 -6.19
N GLU A 39 3.17 29.23 -5.42
CA GLU A 39 2.36 30.36 -5.84
C GLU A 39 2.92 31.12 -7.08
N ASP A 40 4.24 31.04 -7.30
CA ASP A 40 4.92 31.60 -8.47
C ASP A 40 4.76 30.75 -9.75
N GLY A 41 4.05 29.61 -9.66
CA GLY A 41 3.82 28.69 -10.75
C GLY A 41 4.96 27.69 -10.98
N THR A 42 6.00 27.70 -10.15
CA THR A 42 7.03 26.64 -10.20
C THR A 42 6.47 25.36 -9.54
N ALA A 43 6.75 24.21 -10.16
CA ALA A 43 6.28 22.92 -9.63
C ALA A 43 7.37 21.85 -9.78
N GLY A 44 7.41 20.89 -8.85
CA GLY A 44 8.37 19.80 -8.92
C GLY A 44 8.44 18.95 -7.65
N GLN A 45 9.38 18.02 -7.64
CA GLN A 45 9.66 17.19 -6.48
C GLN A 45 10.51 17.98 -5.48
N HIS A 46 10.00 18.09 -4.25
CA HIS A 46 10.68 18.79 -3.15
C HIS A 46 10.81 17.85 -1.92
N PRO A 47 11.89 18.02 -1.13
CA PRO A 47 12.02 17.26 0.13
C PRO A 47 10.81 17.50 1.02
N THR A 48 10.28 16.44 1.62
CA THR A 48 9.13 16.53 2.54
C THR A 48 9.41 17.45 3.73
N SER A 49 8.38 18.06 4.30
CA SER A 49 8.48 18.84 5.54
C SER A 49 8.68 17.92 6.75
N THR A 50 9.24 18.46 7.82
CA THR A 50 9.27 17.75 9.11
C THR A 50 7.85 17.60 9.64
N PRO A 51 7.35 16.39 9.92
CA PRO A 51 6.02 16.22 10.44
C PRO A 51 5.93 16.63 11.92
N ARG A 52 4.73 16.89 12.40
CA ARG A 52 4.43 16.87 13.82
C ARG A 52 3.95 15.48 14.25
N ALA A 53 4.17 15.14 15.51
CA ALA A 53 3.53 13.95 16.08
C ALA A 53 2.01 14.20 16.23
N LEU A 54 1.22 13.18 15.95
CA LEU A 54 -0.21 13.18 16.27
C LEU A 54 -0.40 13.16 17.79
N GLU A 55 -1.27 14.01 18.30
CA GLU A 55 -1.76 13.87 19.67
C GLU A 55 -2.65 12.62 19.77
N THR A 56 -2.72 12.03 20.96
CA THR A 56 -3.48 10.78 21.17
C THR A 56 -4.97 10.95 20.87
N ASP A 57 -5.53 12.11 21.17
CA ASP A 57 -6.94 12.44 20.94
C ASP A 57 -7.27 12.85 19.49
N GLU A 58 -6.27 13.06 18.63
CA GLU A 58 -6.47 13.28 17.19
C GLU A 58 -6.68 11.97 16.42
N ILE A 59 -6.12 10.86 16.90
CA ILE A 59 -6.14 9.57 16.20
C ILE A 59 -7.57 9.07 15.89
N PRO A 60 -8.55 9.16 16.82
CA PRO A 60 -9.93 8.81 16.49
C PRO A 60 -10.53 9.64 15.35
N GLY A 61 -10.10 10.88 15.17
CA GLY A 61 -10.52 11.72 14.04
C GLY A 61 -10.05 11.16 12.69
N ILE A 62 -8.82 10.66 12.64
CA ILE A 62 -8.29 10.04 11.41
C ILE A 62 -8.97 8.69 11.13
N VAL A 63 -9.30 7.90 12.16
CA VAL A 63 -10.12 6.68 12.00
C VAL A 63 -11.46 7.01 11.37
N GLU A 64 -12.10 8.09 11.84
CA GLU A 64 -13.36 8.59 11.29
C GLU A 64 -13.21 9.06 9.84
N ASP A 65 -12.09 9.70 9.46
CA ASP A 65 -11.82 10.10 8.08
C ASP A 65 -11.72 8.88 7.15
N TYR A 66 -11.10 7.78 7.58
CA TYR A 66 -11.09 6.51 6.83
C TYR A 66 -12.49 5.92 6.69
N ARG A 67 -13.31 5.95 7.75
CA ARG A 67 -14.71 5.51 7.70
C ARG A 67 -15.51 6.32 6.67
N GLN A 68 -15.38 7.64 6.69
CA GLN A 68 -16.05 8.52 5.73
C GLN A 68 -15.53 8.31 4.29
N ALA A 69 -14.23 8.06 4.11
CA ALA A 69 -13.67 7.73 2.82
C ALA A 69 -14.26 6.41 2.27
N ALA A 70 -14.41 5.39 3.13
CA ALA A 70 -15.10 4.14 2.78
C ALA A 70 -16.56 4.37 2.38
N GLU A 71 -17.32 5.20 3.12
CA GLU A 71 -18.70 5.56 2.74
C GLU A 71 -18.78 6.25 1.38
N ARG A 72 -17.84 7.17 1.10
CA ARG A 72 -17.78 7.85 -0.19
C ARG A 72 -17.46 6.87 -1.32
N ALA A 73 -16.51 5.94 -1.11
CA ALA A 73 -16.18 4.89 -2.05
C ALA A 73 -17.41 4.00 -2.34
N LYS A 74 -18.14 3.59 -1.30
CA LYS A 74 -19.36 2.78 -1.43
C LYS A 74 -20.45 3.51 -2.21
N ARG A 75 -20.68 4.80 -1.93
CA ARG A 75 -21.63 5.63 -2.69
C ARG A 75 -21.21 5.84 -4.15
N ALA A 76 -19.90 5.84 -4.43
CA ALA A 76 -19.35 5.92 -5.78
C ALA A 76 -19.46 4.59 -6.56
N GLY A 77 -19.93 3.50 -5.92
CA GLY A 77 -20.16 2.21 -6.56
C GLY A 77 -18.95 1.27 -6.56
N PHE A 78 -17.91 1.51 -5.75
CA PHE A 78 -16.81 0.56 -5.59
C PHE A 78 -17.27 -0.67 -4.81
N ASP A 79 -17.00 -1.86 -5.36
CA ASP A 79 -17.42 -3.14 -4.78
C ASP A 79 -16.59 -3.50 -3.55
N MET A 80 -15.32 -3.13 -3.53
CA MET A 80 -14.35 -3.43 -2.46
C MET A 80 -13.43 -2.25 -2.22
N VAL A 81 -12.83 -2.21 -1.02
CA VAL A 81 -11.79 -1.24 -0.67
C VAL A 81 -10.57 -1.92 -0.08
N GLU A 82 -9.41 -1.30 -0.27
CA GLU A 82 -8.14 -1.72 0.31
C GLU A 82 -7.61 -0.61 1.22
N VAL A 83 -7.32 -0.95 2.48
CA VAL A 83 -6.63 -0.05 3.42
C VAL A 83 -5.13 -0.07 3.11
N HIS A 84 -4.55 1.09 2.84
CA HIS A 84 -3.12 1.19 2.53
C HIS A 84 -2.28 1.34 3.80
N ALA A 85 -1.70 0.24 4.27
CA ALA A 85 -0.80 0.18 5.44
C ALA A 85 0.64 -0.23 5.04
N ALA A 86 1.13 0.30 3.90
CA ALA A 86 2.37 -0.11 3.25
C ALA A 86 3.25 1.10 2.87
N ASN A 87 4.43 0.82 2.32
CA ASN A 87 5.31 1.75 1.60
C ASN A 87 5.68 3.01 2.38
N ALA A 88 5.93 2.88 3.69
CA ALA A 88 6.33 3.96 4.58
C ALA A 88 5.29 5.10 4.74
N TYR A 89 4.00 4.86 4.44
CA TYR A 89 2.92 5.80 4.68
C TYR A 89 2.32 5.66 6.09
N LEU A 90 1.31 6.47 6.45
CA LEU A 90 0.91 6.70 7.84
C LEU A 90 0.71 5.40 8.65
N LEU A 91 -0.10 4.47 8.17
CA LEU A 91 -0.38 3.25 8.93
C LEU A 91 0.87 2.37 9.08
N ASN A 92 1.71 2.28 8.03
CA ASN A 92 3.00 1.61 8.12
C ASN A 92 3.96 2.32 9.08
N GLN A 93 3.92 3.66 9.15
CA GLN A 93 4.73 4.43 10.11
C GLN A 93 4.35 4.11 11.57
N PHE A 94 3.07 3.80 11.85
CA PHE A 94 2.64 3.37 13.18
C PHE A 94 3.11 1.95 13.52
N LEU A 95 3.12 1.03 12.54
CA LEU A 95 3.55 -0.35 12.74
C LEU A 95 5.04 -0.48 13.08
N ALA A 96 5.89 0.33 12.47
CA ALA A 96 7.34 0.18 12.48
C ALA A 96 8.01 0.86 13.69
N THR A 97 8.94 0.16 14.36
CA THR A 97 9.67 0.64 15.53
C THR A 97 10.54 1.86 15.25
N GLY A 98 11.11 1.97 14.03
CA GLY A 98 11.99 3.08 13.63
C GLY A 98 11.26 4.41 13.52
N THR A 99 9.98 4.41 13.19
CA THR A 99 9.17 5.61 12.97
C THR A 99 8.17 5.90 14.08
N ASN A 100 7.78 4.89 14.86
CA ASN A 100 6.85 5.02 15.97
C ASN A 100 7.63 5.00 17.31
N LYS A 101 7.92 6.19 17.85
CA LYS A 101 8.59 6.38 19.14
C LYS A 101 7.62 6.81 20.25
N ARG A 102 6.33 6.56 20.05
CA ARG A 102 5.26 6.87 21.01
C ARG A 102 5.39 6.01 22.27
N THR A 103 4.97 6.60 23.39
CA THR A 103 4.95 5.94 24.72
C THR A 103 3.54 5.79 25.26
N ASP A 104 2.52 6.16 24.47
CA ASP A 104 1.11 5.98 24.77
C ASP A 104 0.59 4.63 24.26
N GLN A 105 -0.73 4.45 24.28
CA GLN A 105 -1.39 3.22 23.83
C GLN A 105 -1.21 2.89 22.33
N TYR A 106 -0.61 3.76 21.54
CA TYR A 106 -0.34 3.59 20.10
C TYR A 106 1.15 3.34 19.78
N GLY A 107 1.99 3.12 20.80
CA GLY A 107 3.43 2.88 20.64
C GLY A 107 4.00 1.84 21.59
N GLY A 108 5.25 1.45 21.36
CA GLY A 108 5.95 0.44 22.15
C GLY A 108 5.67 -0.99 21.69
N SER A 109 4.78 -1.74 22.34
CA SER A 109 4.52 -3.15 22.02
C SER A 109 3.90 -3.36 20.64
N LEU A 110 3.96 -4.59 20.11
CA LEU A 110 3.30 -4.98 18.86
C LEU A 110 1.82 -4.60 18.85
N GLU A 111 1.10 -4.91 19.93
CA GLU A 111 -0.32 -4.63 20.08
C GLU A 111 -0.62 -3.13 19.99
N ASN A 112 0.20 -2.33 20.64
CA ASN A 112 0.03 -0.88 20.65
C ASN A 112 0.33 -0.26 19.29
N ARG A 113 1.41 -0.67 18.62
CA ARG A 113 1.76 -0.19 17.28
C ARG A 113 0.69 -0.59 16.23
N ALA A 114 0.11 -1.78 16.38
CA ALA A 114 -0.95 -2.29 15.50
C ALA A 114 -2.33 -1.69 15.80
N ARG A 115 -2.55 -1.09 16.96
CA ARG A 115 -3.85 -0.60 17.42
C ARG A 115 -4.51 0.33 16.42
N PHE A 116 -3.85 1.42 16.04
CA PHE A 116 -4.42 2.39 15.11
C PHE A 116 -4.71 1.80 13.73
N PRO A 117 -3.81 1.07 13.06
CA PRO A 117 -4.15 0.37 11.81
C PRO A 117 -5.34 -0.58 11.94
N LEU A 118 -5.49 -1.29 13.06
CA LEU A 118 -6.62 -2.20 13.29
C LEU A 118 -7.93 -1.43 13.55
N GLU A 119 -7.91 -0.31 14.26
CA GLU A 119 -9.06 0.59 14.44
C GLU A 119 -9.55 1.15 13.09
N VAL A 120 -8.63 1.51 12.19
CA VAL A 120 -8.97 1.92 10.82
C VAL A 120 -9.63 0.77 10.06
N VAL A 121 -9.08 -0.43 10.13
CA VAL A 121 -9.68 -1.62 9.48
C VAL A 121 -11.08 -1.88 10.02
N ASP A 122 -11.27 -1.83 11.33
CA ASP A 122 -12.57 -2.04 11.97
C ASP A 122 -13.61 -1.00 11.49
N ALA A 123 -13.23 0.27 11.42
CA ALA A 123 -14.10 1.35 10.92
C ALA A 123 -14.47 1.18 9.43
N VAL A 124 -13.58 0.64 8.61
CA VAL A 124 -13.85 0.35 7.19
C VAL A 124 -14.73 -0.90 7.03
N ILE A 125 -14.52 -1.92 7.87
CA ILE A 125 -15.37 -3.12 7.94
C ILE A 125 -16.81 -2.75 8.30
N ASP A 126 -17.04 -1.83 9.22
CA ASP A 126 -18.37 -1.36 9.61
C ASP A 126 -19.16 -0.78 8.42
N VAL A 127 -18.46 -0.24 7.41
CA VAL A 127 -19.09 0.30 6.20
C VAL A 127 -19.32 -0.77 5.13
N TYR A 128 -18.32 -1.62 4.86
CA TYR A 128 -18.32 -2.53 3.72
C TYR A 128 -18.70 -3.97 4.05
N GLY A 129 -18.47 -4.42 5.28
CA GLY A 129 -18.38 -5.84 5.65
C GLY A 129 -16.97 -6.38 5.41
N ALA A 130 -16.53 -7.31 6.25
CA ALA A 130 -15.15 -7.82 6.24
C ALA A 130 -14.79 -8.54 4.92
N ASP A 131 -15.76 -9.18 4.29
CA ASP A 131 -15.65 -9.89 3.00
C ASP A 131 -15.37 -8.98 1.79
N ARG A 132 -15.40 -7.66 1.99
CA ARG A 132 -15.14 -6.64 0.95
C ARG A 132 -14.04 -5.65 1.32
N VAL A 133 -13.29 -5.95 2.36
CA VAL A 133 -12.15 -5.14 2.81
C VAL A 133 -10.87 -5.93 2.71
N GLY A 134 -9.87 -5.37 2.06
CA GLY A 134 -8.50 -5.84 2.07
C GLY A 134 -7.57 -4.83 2.73
N ILE A 135 -6.35 -5.25 3.01
CA ILE A 135 -5.28 -4.38 3.50
C ILE A 135 -3.99 -4.66 2.74
N ARG A 136 -3.26 -3.60 2.39
CA ARG A 136 -1.93 -3.73 1.83
C ARG A 136 -0.87 -3.42 2.86
N MET A 137 0.13 -4.30 2.99
CA MET A 137 1.25 -4.18 3.92
C MET A 137 2.58 -4.41 3.20
N THR A 138 3.66 -3.87 3.76
CA THR A 138 5.03 -4.03 3.26
C THR A 138 5.96 -4.44 4.40
N PRO A 139 5.95 -5.71 4.83
CA PRO A 139 6.93 -6.21 5.79
C PRO A 139 8.35 -6.11 5.20
N PHE A 140 9.34 -5.89 6.06
CA PHE A 140 10.77 -5.82 5.70
C PHE A 140 11.15 -4.67 4.75
N ILE A 141 10.30 -3.64 4.60
CA ILE A 141 10.68 -2.47 3.81
C ILE A 141 11.60 -1.54 4.60
N GLU A 142 12.63 -1.08 3.92
CA GLU A 142 13.43 0.06 4.36
C GLU A 142 13.27 1.18 3.33
N LEU A 143 12.48 2.17 3.67
CA LEU A 143 12.13 3.26 2.74
C LEU A 143 11.94 4.57 3.52
N PHE A 144 12.53 5.66 3.04
CA PHE A 144 12.42 6.99 3.63
C PHE A 144 12.80 7.04 5.13
N GLY A 145 13.79 6.22 5.55
CA GLY A 145 14.19 6.09 6.94
C GLY A 145 13.18 5.36 7.84
N LEU A 146 12.22 4.64 7.26
CA LEU A 146 11.42 3.68 7.99
C LEU A 146 12.21 2.37 8.13
N THR A 147 12.41 1.94 9.37
CA THR A 147 13.01 0.65 9.74
C THR A 147 12.14 -0.01 10.79
N ASP A 148 12.19 -1.33 10.87
CA ASP A 148 11.49 -2.08 11.92
C ASP A 148 12.42 -3.15 12.51
N ASP A 149 12.51 -3.21 13.85
CA ASP A 149 13.33 -4.20 14.55
C ASP A 149 12.62 -5.56 14.64
N GLU A 150 11.29 -5.60 14.42
CA GLU A 150 10.45 -6.78 14.58
C GLU A 150 9.50 -7.00 13.38
N PRO A 151 9.98 -6.90 12.11
CA PRO A 151 9.10 -6.86 10.94
C PRO A 151 8.31 -8.17 10.75
N GLU A 152 8.93 -9.31 11.03
CA GLU A 152 8.30 -10.62 10.93
C GLU A 152 7.22 -10.80 12.01
N ALA A 153 7.54 -10.46 13.26
CA ALA A 153 6.60 -10.56 14.38
C ALA A 153 5.38 -9.66 14.17
N MET A 154 5.60 -8.43 13.67
CA MET A 154 4.52 -7.50 13.32
C MET A 154 3.66 -8.04 12.18
N ALA A 155 4.26 -8.61 11.13
CA ALA A 155 3.52 -9.18 10.01
C ALA A 155 2.63 -10.34 10.46
N PHE A 156 3.16 -11.25 11.28
CA PHE A 156 2.42 -12.39 11.82
C PHE A 156 1.30 -11.97 12.76
N TYR A 157 1.58 -11.02 13.66
CA TYR A 157 0.56 -10.47 14.55
C TYR A 157 -0.60 -9.84 13.76
N MET A 158 -0.29 -9.02 12.76
CA MET A 158 -1.31 -8.42 11.91
C MET A 158 -2.10 -9.48 11.14
N ALA A 159 -1.45 -10.48 10.56
CA ALA A 159 -2.13 -11.57 9.86
C ALA A 159 -3.16 -12.27 10.75
N GLU A 160 -2.80 -12.60 11.99
CA GLU A 160 -3.70 -13.21 12.97
C GLU A 160 -4.88 -12.31 13.35
N GLN A 161 -4.63 -11.01 13.60
CA GLN A 161 -5.67 -10.06 13.95
C GLN A 161 -6.65 -9.81 12.79
N LEU A 162 -6.14 -9.74 11.57
CA LEU A 162 -6.94 -9.56 10.36
C LEU A 162 -7.74 -10.83 10.00
N SER A 163 -7.15 -12.01 10.21
CA SER A 163 -7.83 -13.30 10.05
C SER A 163 -9.02 -13.43 10.99
N LYS A 164 -8.87 -13.05 12.27
CA LYS A 164 -9.97 -13.04 13.27
C LYS A 164 -11.12 -12.12 12.87
N ARG A 165 -10.86 -11.07 12.11
CA ARG A 165 -11.84 -10.13 11.56
C ARG A 165 -12.53 -10.65 10.29
N GLY A 166 -12.02 -11.72 9.69
CA GLY A 166 -12.55 -12.28 8.46
C GLY A 166 -12.30 -11.41 7.22
N LEU A 167 -11.17 -10.69 7.17
CA LEU A 167 -10.82 -9.83 6.04
C LEU A 167 -10.77 -10.63 4.74
N ALA A 168 -11.21 -10.00 3.64
CA ALA A 168 -11.25 -10.63 2.32
C ALA A 168 -9.86 -11.03 1.82
N TYR A 169 -8.89 -10.13 1.95
CA TYR A 169 -7.52 -10.40 1.52
C TYR A 169 -6.47 -9.59 2.27
N LEU A 170 -5.27 -10.15 2.29
CA LEU A 170 -4.05 -9.48 2.72
C LEU A 170 -3.11 -9.37 1.51
N HIS A 171 -2.78 -8.15 1.12
CA HIS A 171 -1.92 -7.83 -0.01
C HIS A 171 -0.52 -7.47 0.50
N LEU A 172 0.47 -8.30 0.20
CA LEU A 172 1.83 -8.16 0.69
C LEU A 172 2.77 -7.71 -0.42
N ASN A 173 3.42 -6.58 -0.20
CA ASN A 173 4.46 -6.09 -1.08
C ASN A 173 5.80 -6.73 -0.69
N GLU A 174 6.44 -7.42 -1.64
CA GLU A 174 7.74 -8.06 -1.39
C GLU A 174 8.87 -7.03 -1.29
N PRO A 175 9.95 -7.35 -0.55
CA PRO A 175 11.09 -6.43 -0.41
C PRO A 175 11.76 -6.04 -1.74
N ASN A 176 11.67 -6.90 -2.75
CA ASN A 176 12.25 -6.67 -4.09
C ASN A 176 11.35 -5.88 -5.05
N TRP A 177 10.30 -5.25 -4.57
CA TRP A 177 9.32 -4.52 -5.41
C TRP A 177 9.95 -3.44 -6.31
N ALA A 178 11.06 -2.84 -5.86
CA ALA A 178 11.81 -1.84 -6.63
C ALA A 178 12.91 -2.47 -7.52
N GLY A 179 13.06 -3.79 -7.49
CA GLY A 179 14.14 -4.55 -8.10
C GLY A 179 15.14 -5.07 -7.05
N GLY A 180 16.07 -5.92 -7.48
CA GLY A 180 17.06 -6.56 -6.60
C GLY A 180 16.66 -7.95 -6.11
N ASP A 181 17.54 -8.55 -5.33
CA ASP A 181 17.45 -9.97 -4.93
C ASP A 181 16.92 -10.17 -3.50
N ILE A 182 16.54 -9.10 -2.82
CA ILE A 182 15.98 -9.19 -1.45
C ILE A 182 14.59 -9.84 -1.53
N THR A 183 14.43 -10.95 -0.83
CA THR A 183 13.16 -11.69 -0.75
C THR A 183 12.70 -11.78 0.70
N PHE A 184 11.49 -12.29 0.92
CA PHE A 184 11.07 -12.67 2.27
C PHE A 184 11.97 -13.78 2.82
N PRO A 185 12.16 -13.84 4.16
CA PRO A 185 12.84 -14.96 4.81
C PRO A 185 12.20 -16.30 4.45
N ASP A 186 13.00 -17.37 4.49
CA ASP A 186 12.52 -18.73 4.26
C ASP A 186 11.40 -19.10 5.23
N GLY A 187 10.34 -19.71 4.71
CA GLY A 187 9.17 -20.11 5.50
C GLY A 187 8.19 -18.97 5.83
N PHE A 188 8.50 -17.71 5.47
CA PHE A 188 7.62 -16.57 5.79
C PHE A 188 6.23 -16.70 5.14
N ARG A 189 6.16 -17.10 3.86
CA ARG A 189 4.87 -17.21 3.15
C ARG A 189 4.00 -18.33 3.71
N GLU A 190 4.60 -19.45 4.06
CA GLU A 190 3.95 -20.59 4.72
C GLU A 190 3.38 -20.15 6.07
N GLN A 191 4.17 -19.43 6.87
CA GLN A 191 3.76 -18.88 8.15
C GLN A 191 2.63 -17.84 8.02
N MET A 192 2.65 -17.02 6.96
CA MET A 192 1.55 -16.08 6.66
C MET A 192 0.28 -16.84 6.29
N ARG A 193 0.40 -17.91 5.44
CA ARG A 193 -0.74 -18.75 5.05
C ARG A 193 -1.38 -19.47 6.24
N GLU A 194 -0.59 -19.95 7.19
CA GLU A 194 -1.10 -20.59 8.41
C GLU A 194 -1.90 -19.63 9.31
N ARG A 195 -1.54 -18.35 9.32
CA ARG A 195 -2.15 -17.32 10.18
C ARG A 195 -3.32 -16.58 9.57
N PHE A 196 -3.37 -16.50 8.25
CA PHE A 196 -4.41 -15.74 7.56
C PHE A 196 -5.29 -16.66 6.72
N SER A 197 -6.58 -16.69 7.05
CA SER A 197 -7.58 -17.58 6.41
C SER A 197 -8.20 -17.02 5.13
N GLY A 198 -8.06 -15.72 4.87
CA GLY A 198 -8.52 -15.07 3.63
C GLY A 198 -7.53 -15.25 2.47
N SER A 199 -7.74 -14.53 1.38
CA SER A 199 -6.85 -14.58 0.22
C SER A 199 -5.53 -13.85 0.48
N LEU A 200 -4.40 -14.48 0.11
CA LEU A 200 -3.07 -13.86 0.11
C LEU A 200 -2.72 -13.40 -1.30
N ILE A 201 -2.45 -12.09 -1.45
CA ILE A 201 -2.01 -11.49 -2.70
C ILE A 201 -0.59 -10.98 -2.51
N TYR A 202 0.33 -11.39 -3.38
CA TYR A 202 1.70 -10.87 -3.36
C TYR A 202 1.94 -9.93 -4.53
N CYS A 203 2.74 -8.89 -4.28
CA CYS A 203 3.20 -7.93 -5.28
C CYS A 203 4.71 -7.78 -5.14
N GLY A 204 5.42 -7.73 -6.25
CA GLY A 204 6.87 -7.59 -6.25
C GLY A 204 7.41 -7.55 -7.68
N ASN A 205 8.59 -8.06 -7.87
CA ASN A 205 9.20 -8.18 -9.20
C ASN A 205 8.82 -9.52 -9.84
N TYR A 206 7.53 -9.69 -10.17
CA TYR A 206 6.99 -10.90 -10.77
C TYR A 206 6.92 -10.81 -12.30
N ASP A 207 7.25 -11.92 -12.95
CA ASP A 207 6.84 -12.29 -14.30
C ASP A 207 5.77 -13.39 -14.26
N ALA A 208 5.29 -13.85 -15.41
CA ALA A 208 4.25 -14.87 -15.50
C ALA A 208 4.71 -16.22 -14.90
N GLU A 209 5.93 -16.67 -15.19
CA GLU A 209 6.47 -17.95 -14.74
C GLU A 209 6.62 -17.99 -13.21
N ARG A 210 7.19 -16.94 -12.64
CA ARG A 210 7.36 -16.82 -11.20
C ARG A 210 6.02 -16.68 -10.48
N ALA A 211 5.05 -15.97 -11.06
CA ALA A 211 3.70 -15.83 -10.50
C ALA A 211 2.99 -17.19 -10.46
N GLU A 212 3.02 -17.94 -11.58
CA GLU A 212 2.40 -19.26 -11.68
C GLU A 212 3.03 -20.25 -10.69
N ALA A 213 4.37 -20.25 -10.58
CA ALA A 213 5.07 -21.08 -9.61
C ALA A 213 4.64 -20.78 -8.16
N ARG A 214 4.48 -19.51 -7.80
CA ARG A 214 4.05 -19.12 -6.45
C ARG A 214 2.61 -19.54 -6.14
N ILE A 215 1.71 -19.42 -7.09
CA ILE A 215 0.32 -19.90 -6.94
C ILE A 215 0.31 -21.42 -6.76
N GLY A 216 1.14 -22.13 -7.54
CA GLY A 216 1.29 -23.59 -7.45
C GLY A 216 1.81 -24.10 -6.11
N GLU A 217 2.52 -23.28 -5.33
CA GLU A 217 3.01 -23.61 -3.97
C GLU A 217 1.90 -23.55 -2.90
N ASN A 218 0.70 -23.08 -3.23
CA ASN A 218 -0.43 -22.88 -2.31
C ASN A 218 -0.18 -21.90 -1.14
N THR A 219 0.86 -21.08 -1.24
CA THR A 219 1.15 -20.00 -0.28
C THR A 219 0.61 -18.64 -0.76
N THR A 220 0.11 -18.60 -1.99
CA THR A 220 -0.35 -17.39 -2.69
C THR A 220 -1.63 -17.71 -3.46
N ASP A 221 -2.66 -16.87 -3.31
CA ASP A 221 -3.92 -17.03 -4.06
C ASP A 221 -3.93 -16.17 -5.33
N ALA A 222 -3.21 -15.04 -5.33
CA ALA A 222 -3.07 -14.18 -6.50
C ALA A 222 -1.77 -13.38 -6.46
N VAL A 223 -1.35 -12.89 -7.64
CA VAL A 223 -0.20 -11.99 -7.78
C VAL A 223 -0.67 -10.69 -8.41
N ALA A 224 -0.27 -9.56 -7.81
CA ALA A 224 -0.56 -8.22 -8.32
C ALA A 224 0.59 -7.70 -9.17
N PHE A 225 0.27 -7.18 -10.34
CA PHE A 225 1.22 -6.57 -11.28
C PHE A 225 0.95 -5.07 -11.39
N GLY A 226 1.97 -4.23 -11.17
CA GLY A 226 1.89 -2.78 -11.35
C GLY A 226 2.49 -2.37 -12.70
N ARG A 227 3.82 -2.21 -12.74
CA ARG A 227 4.55 -1.68 -13.91
C ARG A 227 4.25 -2.38 -15.23
N PRO A 228 4.24 -3.72 -15.32
CA PRO A 228 3.88 -4.40 -16.57
C PRO A 228 2.45 -4.07 -17.02
N TYR A 229 1.53 -3.87 -16.08
CA TYR A 229 0.13 -3.58 -16.40
C TYR A 229 -0.09 -2.15 -16.94
N ILE A 230 0.80 -1.19 -16.60
CA ILE A 230 0.75 0.18 -17.15
C ILE A 230 0.85 0.15 -18.68
N ALA A 231 1.81 -0.62 -19.22
CA ALA A 231 2.10 -0.65 -20.64
C ALA A 231 1.39 -1.80 -21.40
N ASN A 232 0.69 -2.68 -20.71
CA ASN A 232 0.00 -3.83 -21.29
C ASN A 232 -1.41 -3.93 -20.72
N PRO A 233 -2.40 -3.22 -21.30
CA PRO A 233 -3.77 -3.22 -20.78
C PRO A 233 -4.43 -4.62 -20.85
N ASP A 234 -3.90 -5.51 -21.68
CA ASP A 234 -4.27 -6.91 -21.87
C ASP A 234 -3.25 -7.89 -21.27
N LEU A 235 -2.54 -7.52 -20.21
CA LEU A 235 -1.45 -8.29 -19.61
C LEU A 235 -1.83 -9.76 -19.31
N PRO A 236 -2.99 -10.10 -18.72
CA PRO A 236 -3.35 -11.50 -18.48
C PRO A 236 -3.44 -12.32 -19.78
N GLU A 237 -3.94 -11.73 -20.85
CA GLU A 237 -4.04 -12.40 -22.15
C GLU A 237 -2.64 -12.57 -22.77
N ARG A 238 -1.75 -11.58 -22.66
CA ARG A 238 -0.36 -11.70 -23.08
C ARG A 238 0.35 -12.85 -22.37
N PHE A 239 0.15 -12.98 -21.07
CA PHE A 239 0.68 -14.12 -20.30
C PHE A 239 0.10 -15.45 -20.78
N ARG A 240 -1.20 -15.53 -21.01
CA ARG A 240 -1.87 -16.76 -21.44
C ARG A 240 -1.36 -17.29 -22.79
N VAL A 241 -1.02 -16.42 -23.71
CA VAL A 241 -0.52 -16.81 -25.06
C VAL A 241 1.00 -16.64 -25.22
N ASN A 242 1.71 -16.32 -24.13
CA ASN A 242 3.15 -16.06 -24.11
C ASN A 242 3.57 -14.99 -25.14
N ALA A 243 2.80 -13.90 -25.22
CA ALA A 243 3.08 -12.79 -26.13
C ALA A 243 4.15 -11.84 -25.55
N PRO A 244 4.88 -11.12 -26.42
CA PRO A 244 5.83 -10.08 -25.96
C PRO A 244 5.12 -8.99 -25.16
N LEU A 245 5.79 -8.49 -24.11
CA LEU A 245 5.32 -7.35 -23.33
C LEU A 245 5.87 -6.05 -23.92
N THR A 246 5.06 -5.00 -23.88
CA THR A 246 5.48 -3.63 -24.12
C THR A 246 6.15 -3.09 -22.87
N GLU A 247 7.33 -2.49 -23.02
CA GLU A 247 8.03 -1.84 -21.90
C GLU A 247 7.35 -0.52 -21.54
N PRO A 248 7.13 -0.26 -20.24
CA PRO A 248 6.52 0.98 -19.80
C PRO A 248 7.51 2.15 -19.89
N ASN A 249 7.03 3.33 -20.31
CA ASN A 249 7.83 4.55 -20.28
C ASN A 249 7.78 5.18 -18.87
N HIS A 250 8.88 5.10 -18.14
CA HIS A 250 8.99 5.62 -16.76
C HIS A 250 8.74 7.14 -16.66
N GLU A 251 9.02 7.91 -17.71
CA GLU A 251 8.80 9.36 -17.73
C GLU A 251 7.32 9.74 -17.71
N THR A 252 6.44 8.80 -18.07
CA THR A 252 4.98 9.00 -18.13
C THR A 252 4.22 8.34 -17.00
N PHE A 253 4.89 7.82 -15.95
CA PHE A 253 4.22 7.16 -14.84
C PHE A 253 3.38 8.10 -13.99
N TYR A 254 3.78 9.36 -13.87
CA TYR A 254 3.14 10.35 -13.02
C TYR A 254 3.01 11.70 -13.76
N GLY A 255 1.89 12.37 -13.58
CA GLY A 255 1.68 13.73 -14.03
C GLY A 255 1.51 13.93 -15.53
N GLY A 256 1.21 12.86 -16.29
CA GLY A 256 0.84 12.95 -17.69
C GLY A 256 -0.67 13.12 -17.88
N ASP A 257 -1.07 13.54 -19.08
CA ASP A 257 -2.46 13.54 -19.54
C ASP A 257 -2.88 12.12 -19.96
N GLU A 258 -3.32 11.91 -21.19
CA GLU A 258 -3.59 10.60 -21.76
C GLU A 258 -2.32 9.77 -22.06
N LYS A 259 -1.18 10.46 -22.29
CA LYS A 259 0.08 9.82 -22.65
C LYS A 259 0.64 8.98 -21.49
N GLY A 260 0.83 7.70 -21.76
CA GLY A 260 1.28 6.73 -20.75
C GLY A 260 0.17 6.18 -19.85
N TYR A 261 -1.08 6.63 -20.03
CA TYR A 261 -2.25 6.16 -19.29
C TYR A 261 -3.25 5.42 -20.16
N THR A 262 -3.53 5.92 -21.37
CA THR A 262 -4.58 5.40 -22.23
C THR A 262 -4.13 5.10 -23.66
N ASP A 263 -2.88 5.35 -23.99
CA ASP A 263 -2.31 5.26 -25.35
C ASP A 263 -1.49 3.98 -25.60
N TYR A 264 -1.32 3.12 -24.60
CA TYR A 264 -0.64 1.84 -24.81
C TYR A 264 -1.52 0.86 -25.61
N PRO A 265 -0.93 0.17 -26.62
CA PRO A 265 -1.69 -0.68 -27.53
C PRO A 265 -2.05 -2.03 -26.90
N PHE A 266 -3.23 -2.52 -27.24
CA PHE A 266 -3.57 -3.94 -27.10
C PHE A 266 -2.81 -4.77 -28.15
N MET A 267 -2.74 -6.09 -27.96
CA MET A 267 -2.26 -7.00 -28.99
C MET A 267 -3.18 -6.95 -30.23
N ASP A 268 -2.58 -7.08 -31.41
CA ASP A 268 -3.29 -7.20 -32.69
C ASP A 268 -3.90 -8.60 -32.86
N ASN A 269 -4.81 -9.01 -31.99
CA ASN A 269 -5.46 -10.32 -32.05
C ASN A 269 -6.98 -10.26 -32.22
N GLY A 270 -7.50 -9.11 -32.68
CA GLY A 270 -8.94 -8.95 -32.97
C GLY A 270 -9.82 -8.78 -31.74
N TYR A 271 -9.25 -8.43 -30.60
CA TYR A 271 -10.03 -7.98 -29.44
C TYR A 271 -10.71 -6.65 -29.79
N ASP A 272 -11.97 -6.71 -30.18
CA ASP A 272 -12.81 -5.53 -30.27
C ASP A 272 -12.83 -4.86 -28.89
N ARG A 273 -12.42 -3.60 -28.84
CA ARG A 273 -12.47 -2.78 -27.64
C ARG A 273 -13.90 -2.83 -27.11
N ILE A 274 -14.07 -3.35 -25.91
CA ILE A 274 -15.33 -3.15 -25.18
C ILE A 274 -15.43 -1.65 -24.94
N GLN A 275 -16.31 -1.00 -25.69
CA GLN A 275 -16.62 0.42 -25.56
C GLN A 275 -17.42 0.66 -24.27
#